data_29d91e8f88ec6b6214887a1a2bea4457
#
_entry.id   29d91e8f88ec6b6214887a1a2bea4457
#
_cell.length_a   1.000
_cell.length_b   1.000
_cell.length_c   1.000
_cell.angle_alpha   90.00
_cell.angle_beta   90.00
_cell.angle_gamma   90.00
#
_symmetry.space_group_name_H-M   'P 1'
#
loop_
_entity.id
_entity.type
_entity.pdbx_description
1 polymer ?
#
loop_
_entity_poly.entity_id
_entity_poly.type
_entity_poly.pdbx_seq_one_letter_code
_entity_poly.pdbx_strand_id
1 'polypeptide(L)'
;TQLFGEKMYISNATGCSSIWGGTASISPYTTNKESGFGPAWINSLFEDNAEHGLGMQIGYETVRANLITKVEALKGKNADLDAVIDKYLETKNNTKANDAPAKALIAALEACGCDESKEILKDKQYLAKKSFWIFGGDGWAYDIGYGGLDHVLASGHDVNVMVFDTEMYSNTGGQASKASNICLLYTSPSP
;
A
#
# COMPACT_ATOMS: atom_id res chain seq x y z
N THR A 1 7.48 -0.31 -8.33
CA THR A 1 6.54 0.64 -9.00
C THR A 1 6.16 0.17 -10.40
N GLN A 2 7.10 -0.30 -11.22
CA GLN A 2 6.78 -0.81 -12.58
C GLN A 2 5.79 -1.98 -12.59
N LEU A 3 5.91 -2.91 -11.63
CA LEU A 3 5.07 -4.13 -11.60
C LEU A 3 3.70 -3.88 -10.99
N PHE A 4 3.62 -3.02 -9.97
CA PHE A 4 2.40 -2.81 -9.18
C PHE A 4 1.76 -1.44 -9.43
N GLY A 5 2.55 -0.45 -9.86
CA GLY A 5 2.11 0.86 -10.32
C GLY A 5 1.08 1.52 -9.40
N GLU A 6 -0.03 1.90 -9.98
CA GLU A 6 -1.16 2.57 -9.31
C GLU A 6 -1.88 1.72 -8.23
N LYS A 7 -1.50 0.44 -8.10
CA LYS A 7 -2.07 -0.45 -7.08
C LYS A 7 -1.32 -0.41 -5.76
N MET A 8 -0.17 0.27 -5.71
CA MET A 8 0.65 0.37 -4.50
C MET A 8 0.24 1.56 -3.64
N TYR A 9 0.06 1.28 -2.36
CA TYR A 9 0.06 2.27 -1.29
C TYR A 9 1.29 2.03 -0.43
N ILE A 10 2.12 3.05 -0.25
CA ILE A 10 3.41 2.94 0.41
C ILE A 10 3.43 3.85 1.62
N SER A 11 3.63 3.26 2.81
CA SER A 11 4.06 3.95 4.01
C SER A 11 5.57 3.85 4.12
N ASN A 12 6.26 4.97 4.12
CA ASN A 12 7.71 5.03 4.10
C ASN A 12 8.24 5.65 5.39
N ALA A 13 9.16 4.98 6.07
CA ALA A 13 9.83 5.53 7.23
C ALA A 13 10.71 6.71 6.82
N THR A 14 10.55 7.87 7.46
CA THR A 14 11.41 9.02 7.23
C THR A 14 12.87 8.66 7.50
N GLY A 15 13.73 8.84 6.51
CA GLY A 15 15.14 8.46 6.56
C GLY A 15 15.73 8.37 5.17
N CYS A 16 16.64 7.43 4.93
CA CYS A 16 17.31 7.26 3.63
C CYS A 16 16.32 7.00 2.50
N SER A 17 15.33 6.15 2.73
CA SER A 17 14.32 5.84 1.72
C SER A 17 13.45 7.04 1.33
N SER A 18 13.27 8.02 2.21
CA SER A 18 12.60 9.28 1.86
C SER A 18 13.49 10.23 1.07
N ILE A 19 14.80 10.18 1.26
CA ILE A 19 15.75 11.03 0.53
C ILE A 19 15.81 10.64 -0.95
N TRP A 20 16.10 9.39 -1.28
CA TRP A 20 16.12 8.96 -2.68
C TRP A 20 14.72 8.86 -3.31
N GLY A 21 13.70 8.57 -2.53
CA GLY A 21 12.31 8.49 -2.99
C GLY A 21 11.67 9.86 -3.23
N GLY A 22 12.05 10.87 -2.45
CA GLY A 22 11.46 12.21 -2.50
C GLY A 22 12.05 13.14 -3.57
N THR A 23 13.22 12.81 -4.14
CA THR A 23 13.86 13.66 -5.14
C THR A 23 13.14 13.56 -6.48
N ALA A 24 12.48 14.63 -6.91
CA ALA A 24 11.57 14.66 -8.06
C ALA A 24 12.20 14.14 -9.38
N SER A 25 13.49 14.41 -9.61
CA SER A 25 14.18 14.01 -10.85
C SER A 25 14.57 12.53 -10.92
N ILE A 26 14.67 11.84 -9.77
CA ILE A 26 15.12 10.45 -9.68
C ILE A 26 14.15 9.57 -8.89
N SER A 27 13.00 10.10 -8.50
CA SER A 27 12.03 9.36 -7.70
C SER A 27 11.54 8.11 -8.44
N PRO A 28 11.58 6.92 -7.82
CA PRO A 28 11.00 5.71 -8.38
C PRO A 28 9.48 5.70 -8.29
N TYR A 29 8.89 6.63 -7.52
CA TYR A 29 7.44 6.77 -7.29
C TYR A 29 6.82 7.71 -8.33
N THR A 30 7.01 7.37 -9.59
CA THR A 30 6.52 8.17 -10.71
C THR A 30 5.30 7.54 -11.36
N THR A 31 4.61 8.33 -12.18
CA THR A 31 3.45 7.87 -12.94
C THR A 31 3.86 7.00 -14.12
N ASN A 32 3.02 6.03 -14.43
CA ASN A 32 3.09 5.30 -15.69
C ASN A 32 2.68 6.27 -16.82
N LYS A 33 3.48 6.34 -17.87
CA LYS A 33 3.24 7.25 -19.01
C LYS A 33 1.99 6.89 -19.81
N GLU A 34 1.59 5.61 -19.80
CA GLU A 34 0.41 5.13 -20.54
C GLU A 34 -0.88 5.38 -19.76
N SER A 35 -0.90 5.05 -18.47
CA SER A 35 -2.11 5.19 -17.64
C SER A 35 -2.24 6.57 -16.97
N GLY A 36 -1.15 7.32 -16.83
CA GLY A 36 -1.10 8.58 -16.09
C GLY A 36 -1.17 8.44 -14.57
N PHE A 37 -1.21 7.21 -14.03
CA PHE A 37 -1.31 6.91 -12.61
C PHE A 37 0.00 6.29 -12.08
N GLY A 38 0.24 6.44 -10.79
CA GLY A 38 1.41 5.90 -10.10
C GLY A 38 1.07 5.44 -8.69
N PRO A 39 2.08 4.96 -7.94
CA PRO A 39 1.89 4.58 -6.54
C PRO A 39 1.54 5.80 -5.69
N ALA A 40 0.65 5.61 -4.72
CA ALA A 40 0.46 6.56 -3.65
C ALA A 40 1.49 6.28 -2.56
N TRP A 41 2.26 7.28 -2.14
CA TRP A 41 3.23 7.12 -1.07
C TRP A 41 3.24 8.31 -0.13
N ILE A 42 3.58 8.05 1.13
CA ILE A 42 3.66 9.06 2.18
C ILE A 42 4.77 8.68 3.17
N ASN A 43 5.49 9.67 3.67
CA ASN A 43 6.37 9.48 4.81
C ASN A 43 5.57 9.52 6.11
N SER A 44 5.81 8.53 6.97
CA SER A 44 5.46 8.57 8.38
C SER A 44 6.61 9.18 9.20
N LEU A 45 6.44 9.27 10.51
CA LEU A 45 7.58 9.43 11.41
C LEU A 45 8.48 8.18 11.35
N PHE A 46 9.74 8.34 11.71
CA PHE A 46 10.72 7.26 11.62
C PHE A 46 10.35 6.06 12.48
N GLU A 47 9.85 6.31 13.68
CA GLU A 47 9.52 5.30 14.69
C GLU A 47 8.18 4.58 14.47
N ASP A 48 7.17 5.22 13.84
CA ASP A 48 5.78 4.74 13.80
C ASP A 48 5.34 4.18 12.43
N ASN A 49 6.28 3.97 11.54
CA ASN A 49 5.96 3.62 10.15
C ASN A 49 5.19 2.29 10.00
N ALA A 50 5.46 1.33 10.86
CA ALA A 50 4.77 0.04 10.82
C ALA A 50 3.28 0.21 11.15
N GLU A 51 2.99 0.92 12.22
CA GLU A 51 1.64 1.22 12.70
C GLU A 51 0.87 2.11 11.70
N HIS A 52 1.56 3.10 11.13
CA HIS A 52 0.99 3.96 10.11
C HIS A 52 0.59 3.15 8.86
N GLY A 53 1.45 2.27 8.37
CA GLY A 53 1.17 1.43 7.21
C GLY A 53 0.04 0.42 7.48
N LEU A 54 -0.02 -0.16 8.67
CA LEU A 54 -1.12 -1.00 9.11
C LEU A 54 -2.44 -0.20 9.18
N GLY A 55 -2.40 0.99 9.75
CA GLY A 55 -3.57 1.88 9.83
C GLY A 55 -4.12 2.25 8.46
N MET A 56 -3.26 2.53 7.48
CA MET A 56 -3.66 2.77 6.10
C MET A 56 -4.38 1.56 5.50
N GLN A 57 -3.87 0.35 5.71
CA GLN A 57 -4.46 -0.89 5.21
C GLN A 57 -5.83 -1.15 5.85
N ILE A 58 -5.94 -1.06 7.17
CA ILE A 58 -7.19 -1.28 7.91
C ILE A 58 -8.25 -0.25 7.48
N GLY A 59 -7.89 1.03 7.40
CA GLY A 59 -8.80 2.09 6.97
C GLY A 59 -9.33 1.86 5.55
N TYR A 60 -8.45 1.51 4.63
CA TYR A 60 -8.83 1.19 3.25
C TYR A 60 -9.77 -0.01 3.18
N GLU A 61 -9.42 -1.13 3.83
CA GLU A 61 -10.25 -2.35 3.79
C GLU A 61 -11.60 -2.15 4.49
N THR A 62 -11.68 -1.30 5.51
CA THR A 62 -12.96 -0.95 6.17
C THR A 62 -13.89 -0.22 5.20
N VAL A 63 -13.39 0.80 4.51
CA VAL A 63 -14.19 1.52 3.50
C VAL A 63 -14.60 0.57 2.37
N ARG A 64 -13.67 -0.25 1.91
CA ARG A 64 -13.91 -1.20 0.84
C ARG A 64 -14.93 -2.27 1.22
N ALA A 65 -14.88 -2.80 2.43
CA ALA A 65 -15.86 -3.77 2.93
C ALA A 65 -17.29 -3.20 2.93
N ASN A 66 -17.44 -1.95 3.37
CA ASN A 66 -18.72 -1.24 3.32
C ASN A 66 -19.23 -1.07 1.89
N LEU A 67 -18.34 -0.76 0.92
CA LEU A 67 -18.74 -0.69 -0.49
C LEU A 67 -19.12 -2.04 -1.06
N ILE A 68 -18.40 -3.10 -0.73
CA ILE A 68 -18.74 -4.47 -1.15
C ILE A 68 -20.12 -4.85 -0.64
N THR A 69 -20.47 -4.55 0.61
CA THR A 69 -21.80 -4.79 1.15
C THR A 69 -22.89 -4.04 0.36
N LYS A 70 -22.63 -2.77 -0.01
CA LYS A 70 -23.55 -2.01 -0.86
C LYS A 70 -23.69 -2.62 -2.25
N VAL A 71 -22.61 -3.11 -2.85
CA VAL A 71 -22.61 -3.80 -4.15
C VAL A 71 -23.40 -5.11 -4.07
N GLU A 72 -23.20 -5.91 -3.02
CA GLU A 72 -23.97 -7.14 -2.79
C GLU A 72 -25.47 -6.87 -2.64
N ALA A 73 -25.87 -5.76 -2.04
CA ALA A 73 -27.28 -5.36 -1.89
C ALA A 73 -27.96 -4.97 -3.22
N LEU A 74 -27.18 -4.72 -4.28
CA LEU A 74 -27.73 -4.46 -5.63
C LEU A 74 -28.14 -5.72 -6.37
N LYS A 75 -27.71 -6.92 -5.93
CA LYS A 75 -28.08 -8.18 -6.58
C LYS A 75 -29.58 -8.42 -6.61
N GLY A 76 -30.04 -9.01 -7.70
CA GLY A 76 -31.46 -9.32 -7.92
C GLY A 76 -32.28 -8.19 -8.55
N LYS A 77 -31.64 -7.03 -8.85
CA LYS A 77 -32.31 -5.91 -9.53
C LYS A 77 -32.23 -5.98 -11.06
N ASN A 78 -31.12 -6.50 -11.59
CA ASN A 78 -30.86 -6.59 -13.02
C ASN A 78 -29.90 -7.75 -13.31
N ALA A 79 -30.30 -8.71 -14.14
CA ALA A 79 -29.53 -9.92 -14.45
C ALA A 79 -28.13 -9.61 -15.07
N ASP A 80 -28.03 -8.60 -15.92
CA ASP A 80 -26.75 -8.22 -16.51
C ASP A 80 -25.79 -7.65 -15.45
N LEU A 81 -26.30 -6.85 -14.53
CA LEU A 81 -25.54 -6.30 -13.40
C LEU A 81 -25.11 -7.41 -12.43
N ASP A 82 -26.00 -8.37 -12.16
CA ASP A 82 -25.73 -9.50 -11.26
C ASP A 82 -24.53 -10.32 -11.73
N ALA A 83 -24.43 -10.60 -13.05
CA ALA A 83 -23.29 -11.32 -13.62
C ALA A 83 -21.95 -10.58 -13.44
N VAL A 84 -21.98 -9.25 -13.55
CA VAL A 84 -20.78 -8.41 -13.31
C VAL A 84 -20.40 -8.37 -11.83
N ILE A 85 -21.40 -8.25 -10.96
CA ILE A 85 -21.21 -8.28 -9.50
C ILE A 85 -20.59 -9.62 -9.07
N ASP A 86 -21.11 -10.76 -9.56
CA ASP A 86 -20.59 -12.07 -9.21
C ASP A 86 -19.12 -12.21 -9.58
N LYS A 87 -18.76 -11.83 -10.79
CA LYS A 87 -17.37 -11.86 -11.24
C LYS A 87 -16.44 -10.95 -10.45
N TYR A 88 -16.94 -9.78 -10.01
CA TYR A 88 -16.21 -8.89 -9.13
C TYR A 88 -15.98 -9.52 -7.75
N LEU A 89 -17.02 -10.13 -7.16
CA LEU A 89 -16.96 -10.76 -5.84
C LEU A 89 -16.02 -11.98 -5.81
N GLU A 90 -16.00 -12.79 -6.88
CA GLU A 90 -15.06 -13.92 -7.01
C GLU A 90 -13.60 -13.46 -6.94
N THR A 91 -13.29 -12.28 -7.47
CA THR A 91 -11.92 -11.77 -7.58
C THR A 91 -11.53 -10.76 -6.52
N LYS A 92 -12.46 -10.35 -5.65
CA LYS A 92 -12.30 -9.22 -4.71
C LYS A 92 -11.03 -9.24 -3.85
N ASN A 93 -10.50 -10.43 -3.55
CA ASN A 93 -9.32 -10.60 -2.70
C ASN A 93 -8.00 -10.71 -3.48
N ASN A 94 -8.03 -10.68 -4.81
CA ASN A 94 -6.84 -10.83 -5.65
C ASN A 94 -6.53 -9.51 -6.37
N THR A 95 -5.45 -8.84 -6.00
CA THR A 95 -5.05 -7.53 -6.54
C THR A 95 -4.90 -7.53 -8.06
N LYS A 96 -4.39 -8.62 -8.66
CA LYS A 96 -4.20 -8.71 -10.11
C LYS A 96 -5.50 -9.06 -10.83
N ALA A 97 -6.22 -10.07 -10.33
CA ALA A 97 -7.43 -10.56 -10.97
C ALA A 97 -8.63 -9.60 -10.83
N ASN A 98 -8.66 -8.79 -9.78
CA ASN A 98 -9.75 -7.86 -9.47
C ASN A 98 -9.79 -6.60 -10.36
N ASP A 99 -8.71 -6.26 -11.06
CA ASP A 99 -8.61 -5.00 -11.80
C ASP A 99 -9.66 -4.85 -12.92
N ALA A 100 -9.72 -5.83 -13.81
CA ALA A 100 -10.68 -5.81 -14.92
C ALA A 100 -12.13 -5.96 -14.43
N PRO A 101 -12.49 -6.88 -13.50
CA PRO A 101 -13.83 -6.93 -12.92
C PRO A 101 -14.24 -5.64 -12.18
N ALA A 102 -13.33 -4.98 -11.47
CA ALA A 102 -13.64 -3.71 -10.81
C ALA A 102 -13.96 -2.59 -11.83
N LYS A 103 -13.20 -2.50 -12.92
CA LYS A 103 -13.49 -1.56 -14.02
C LYS A 103 -14.82 -1.87 -14.70
N ALA A 104 -15.11 -3.15 -14.96
CA ALA A 104 -16.38 -3.57 -15.52
C ALA A 104 -17.56 -3.25 -14.59
N LEU A 105 -17.39 -3.44 -13.28
CA LEU A 105 -18.39 -3.07 -12.28
C LEU A 105 -18.65 -1.57 -12.28
N ILE A 106 -17.62 -0.73 -12.31
CA ILE A 106 -17.77 0.73 -12.38
C ILE A 106 -18.58 1.13 -13.62
N ALA A 107 -18.24 0.59 -14.80
CA ALA A 107 -18.96 0.88 -16.04
C ALA A 107 -20.43 0.42 -15.97
N ALA A 108 -20.72 -0.73 -15.40
CA ALA A 108 -22.09 -1.22 -15.21
C ALA A 108 -22.89 -0.36 -14.22
N LEU A 109 -22.26 0.11 -13.14
CA LEU A 109 -22.88 1.03 -12.17
C LEU A 109 -23.18 2.40 -12.79
N GLU A 110 -22.27 2.93 -13.62
CA GLU A 110 -22.47 4.17 -14.37
C GLU A 110 -23.63 4.02 -15.36
N ALA A 111 -23.75 2.91 -16.07
CA ALA A 111 -24.85 2.61 -16.98
C ALA A 111 -26.20 2.42 -16.27
N CYS A 112 -26.21 1.81 -15.08
CA CYS A 112 -27.41 1.63 -14.28
C CYS A 112 -28.05 2.96 -13.84
N GLY A 113 -27.22 3.93 -13.40
CA GLY A 113 -27.63 5.29 -13.04
C GLY A 113 -28.63 5.41 -11.88
N CYS A 114 -28.92 4.35 -11.16
CA CYS A 114 -29.80 4.37 -9.99
C CYS A 114 -29.11 5.09 -8.81
N ASP A 115 -29.89 5.51 -7.82
CA ASP A 115 -29.34 6.32 -6.73
C ASP A 115 -28.35 5.54 -5.86
N GLU A 116 -28.57 4.24 -5.67
CA GLU A 116 -27.63 3.36 -4.99
C GLU A 116 -26.31 3.21 -5.76
N SER A 117 -26.37 3.10 -7.10
CA SER A 117 -25.16 3.09 -7.94
C SER A 117 -24.37 4.39 -7.84
N LYS A 118 -25.06 5.55 -7.85
CA LYS A 118 -24.43 6.86 -7.68
C LYS A 118 -23.73 6.97 -6.31
N GLU A 119 -24.34 6.42 -5.26
CA GLU A 119 -23.72 6.40 -3.93
C GLU A 119 -22.43 5.59 -3.89
N ILE A 120 -22.41 4.40 -4.51
CA ILE A 120 -21.21 3.56 -4.62
C ILE A 120 -20.14 4.27 -5.47
N LEU A 121 -20.54 4.92 -6.55
CA LEU A 121 -19.60 5.60 -7.46
C LEU A 121 -18.88 6.80 -6.84
N LYS A 122 -19.37 7.39 -5.75
CA LYS A 122 -18.63 8.44 -5.00
C LYS A 122 -17.28 7.94 -4.52
N ASP A 123 -17.21 6.66 -4.15
CA ASP A 123 -16.03 6.01 -3.58
C ASP A 123 -15.44 4.94 -4.49
N LYS A 124 -15.67 5.05 -5.81
CA LYS A 124 -15.27 4.04 -6.82
C LYS A 124 -13.79 3.66 -6.80
N GLN A 125 -12.91 4.56 -6.33
CA GLN A 125 -11.47 4.30 -6.20
C GLN A 125 -11.14 3.16 -5.21
N TYR A 126 -12.04 2.84 -4.29
CA TYR A 126 -11.87 1.76 -3.31
C TYR A 126 -12.38 0.39 -3.78
N LEU A 127 -13.05 0.31 -4.93
CA LEU A 127 -13.55 -0.97 -5.46
C LEU A 127 -12.42 -1.90 -5.90
N ALA A 128 -11.37 -1.37 -6.54
CA ALA A 128 -10.23 -2.17 -6.95
C ALA A 128 -9.33 -2.52 -5.76
N LYS A 129 -8.95 -3.81 -5.61
CA LYS A 129 -8.02 -4.24 -4.55
C LYS A 129 -6.66 -3.56 -4.72
N LYS A 130 -6.16 -2.96 -3.66
CA LYS A 130 -4.83 -2.33 -3.59
C LYS A 130 -3.84 -3.18 -2.82
N SER A 131 -2.55 -2.92 -3.01
CA SER A 131 -1.44 -3.59 -2.32
C SER A 131 -0.78 -2.58 -1.38
N PHE A 132 -0.64 -2.93 -0.11
CA PHE A 132 -0.08 -2.08 0.94
C PHE A 132 1.34 -2.48 1.25
N TRP A 133 2.22 -1.49 1.31
CA TRP A 133 3.65 -1.65 1.49
C TRP A 133 4.16 -0.75 2.59
N ILE A 134 5.02 -1.30 3.42
CA ILE A 134 5.70 -0.57 4.49
C ILE A 134 7.19 -0.62 4.16
N PHE A 135 7.79 0.55 3.92
CA PHE A 135 9.18 0.69 3.52
C PHE A 135 9.97 1.38 4.61
N GLY A 136 11.18 0.88 4.88
CA GLY A 136 12.09 1.52 5.82
C GLY A 136 13.46 0.89 5.80
N GLY A 137 14.43 1.54 6.44
CA GLY A 137 15.78 1.05 6.59
C GLY A 137 15.95 0.11 7.77
N ASP A 138 17.16 -0.41 7.92
CA ASP A 138 17.54 -1.29 9.03
C ASP A 138 17.42 -0.64 10.41
N GLY A 139 17.76 0.63 10.56
CA GLY A 139 17.57 1.36 11.80
C GLY A 139 16.12 1.46 12.24
N TRP A 140 15.20 1.61 11.30
CA TRP A 140 13.78 1.52 11.59
C TRP A 140 13.39 0.08 11.96
N ALA A 141 13.71 -0.88 11.12
CA ALA A 141 13.18 -2.24 11.24
C ALA A 141 13.75 -2.99 12.45
N TYR A 142 15.04 -2.80 12.77
CA TYR A 142 15.73 -3.59 13.80
C TYR A 142 15.96 -2.85 15.12
N ASP A 143 15.80 -1.53 15.12
CA ASP A 143 16.03 -0.69 16.29
C ASP A 143 14.73 0.01 16.73
N ILE A 144 14.51 1.25 16.29
CA ILE A 144 13.46 2.11 16.85
C ILE A 144 12.04 1.64 16.52
N GLY A 145 11.81 1.13 15.32
CA GLY A 145 10.49 0.67 14.86
C GLY A 145 10.21 -0.81 15.08
N TYR A 146 11.14 -1.55 15.70
CA TYR A 146 11.04 -3.00 15.82
C TYR A 146 9.76 -3.48 16.51
N GLY A 147 9.36 -2.84 17.62
CA GLY A 147 8.17 -3.26 18.37
C GLY A 147 6.88 -3.13 17.56
N GLY A 148 6.71 -2.03 16.82
CA GLY A 148 5.57 -1.84 15.92
C GLY A 148 5.61 -2.82 14.75
N LEU A 149 6.79 -3.02 14.17
CA LEU A 149 6.96 -3.98 13.07
C LEU A 149 6.63 -5.41 13.49
N ASP A 150 7.12 -5.86 14.66
CA ASP A 150 6.82 -7.17 15.22
C ASP A 150 5.31 -7.37 15.41
N HIS A 151 4.63 -6.37 15.97
CA HIS A 151 3.18 -6.39 16.12
C HIS A 151 2.45 -6.49 14.77
N VAL A 152 2.86 -5.70 13.78
CA VAL A 152 2.26 -5.71 12.44
C VAL A 152 2.42 -7.07 11.78
N LEU A 153 3.60 -7.68 11.85
CA LEU A 153 3.85 -9.02 11.31
C LEU A 153 3.03 -10.09 12.03
N ALA A 154 2.88 -9.98 13.35
CA ALA A 154 2.07 -10.91 14.15
C ALA A 154 0.56 -10.74 13.91
N SER A 155 0.12 -9.59 13.43
CA SER A 155 -1.32 -9.28 13.22
C SER A 155 -1.98 -10.08 12.09
N GLY A 156 -1.20 -10.60 11.14
CA GLY A 156 -1.69 -11.35 9.98
C GLY A 156 -2.45 -10.52 8.94
N HIS A 157 -2.36 -9.19 9.00
CA HIS A 157 -2.95 -8.30 7.99
C HIS A 157 -2.22 -8.39 6.65
N ASP A 158 -2.95 -8.09 5.55
CA ASP A 158 -2.44 -8.14 4.17
C ASP A 158 -1.57 -6.91 3.86
N VAL A 159 -0.38 -6.90 4.43
CA VAL A 159 0.65 -5.88 4.22
C VAL A 159 1.95 -6.51 3.78
N ASN A 160 2.72 -5.79 2.96
CA ASN A 160 4.05 -6.19 2.52
C ASN A 160 5.07 -5.28 3.21
N VAL A 161 6.08 -5.87 3.81
CA VAL A 161 7.18 -5.13 4.44
C VAL A 161 8.42 -5.26 3.58
N MET A 162 9.09 -4.13 3.32
CA MET A 162 10.37 -4.10 2.62
C MET A 162 11.39 -3.32 3.44
N VAL A 163 12.41 -4.01 3.90
CA VAL A 163 13.53 -3.41 4.62
C VAL A 163 14.67 -3.17 3.64
N PHE A 164 15.12 -1.92 3.57
CA PHE A 164 16.34 -1.53 2.85
C PHE A 164 17.50 -1.63 3.83
N ASP A 165 18.06 -2.83 3.93
CA ASP A 165 19.14 -3.13 4.86
C ASP A 165 20.47 -2.65 4.29
N THR A 166 21.00 -1.56 4.85
CA THR A 166 22.29 -0.97 4.51
C THR A 166 23.34 -1.22 5.57
N GLU A 167 22.99 -2.01 6.60
CA GLU A 167 23.83 -2.37 7.74
C GLU A 167 24.29 -1.18 8.61
N MET A 168 23.69 0.00 8.41
CA MET A 168 24.01 1.23 9.16
C MET A 168 22.91 2.29 9.04
N TYR A 169 22.91 3.27 9.94
CA TYR A 169 22.13 4.49 9.81
C TYR A 169 22.74 5.41 8.74
N SER A 170 22.47 5.13 7.48
CA SER A 170 23.14 5.82 6.37
C SER A 170 22.72 7.28 6.21
N ASN A 171 21.52 7.68 6.63
CA ASN A 171 21.04 9.05 6.51
C ASN A 171 21.65 10.01 7.55
N THR A 172 22.00 9.52 8.73
CA THR A 172 22.46 10.36 9.85
C THR A 172 23.96 10.40 10.00
N GLY A 173 24.73 9.62 9.25
CA GLY A 173 26.17 9.65 9.26
C GLY A 173 26.89 8.33 9.49
N GLY A 174 26.20 7.21 9.23
CA GLY A 174 26.82 5.89 9.25
C GLY A 174 26.97 5.27 10.65
N GLN A 175 26.08 5.61 11.57
CA GLN A 175 26.06 4.96 12.90
C GLN A 175 25.69 3.48 12.75
N ALA A 176 26.19 2.65 13.67
CA ALA A 176 25.85 1.24 13.74
C ALA A 176 24.36 1.03 14.04
N SER A 177 23.72 0.14 13.31
CA SER A 177 22.41 -0.45 13.62
C SER A 177 22.60 -1.84 14.20
N LYS A 178 21.51 -2.50 14.61
CA LYS A 178 21.57 -3.92 14.99
C LYS A 178 21.89 -4.85 13.83
N ALA A 179 21.77 -4.37 12.59
CA ALA A 179 22.20 -5.10 11.39
C ALA A 179 23.71 -4.94 11.09
N SER A 180 24.38 -3.97 11.74
CA SER A 180 25.79 -3.70 11.44
C SER A 180 26.68 -4.90 11.81
N ASN A 181 27.51 -5.29 10.85
CA ASN A 181 28.46 -6.38 11.06
C ASN A 181 29.52 -5.97 12.11
N ILE A 182 29.86 -6.88 13.03
CA ILE A 182 30.88 -6.67 14.07
C ILE A 182 32.21 -6.22 13.47
N CYS A 183 32.57 -6.69 12.30
CA CYS A 183 33.81 -6.29 11.60
C CYS A 183 33.79 -4.80 11.20
N LEU A 184 32.64 -4.23 10.85
CA LEU A 184 32.50 -2.80 10.54
C LEU A 184 32.71 -1.90 11.76
N LEU A 185 32.31 -2.35 12.95
CA LEU A 185 32.49 -1.62 14.21
C LEU A 185 33.96 -1.45 14.60
N TYR A 186 34.83 -2.35 14.18
CA TYR A 186 36.27 -2.31 14.49
C TYR A 186 37.12 -1.65 13.40
N THR A 187 36.58 -1.45 12.22
CA THR A 187 37.32 -0.86 11.06
C THR A 187 36.94 0.60 10.79
N SER A 188 35.83 1.08 11.33
CA SER A 188 35.51 2.51 11.28
C SER A 188 36.31 3.25 12.35
N PRO A 189 37.08 4.28 11.98
CA PRO A 189 37.67 5.16 12.99
C PRO A 189 36.52 5.79 13.79
N SER A 190 36.57 5.61 15.10
CA SER A 190 35.66 6.33 16.01
C SER A 190 35.80 7.83 15.74
N PRO A 191 34.69 8.58 15.64
CA PRO A 191 34.76 10.04 15.54
C PRO A 191 35.42 10.67 16.76
#